data_a707bcb4a74135a514d85eca44bd03b3
#
_entry.id   a707bcb4a74135a514d85eca44bd03b3
#
_cell.length_a   1.000
_cell.length_b   1.000
_cell.length_c   1.000
_cell.angle_alpha   90.00
_cell.angle_beta   90.00
_cell.angle_gamma   90.00
#
_symmetry.space_group_name_H-M   'P 1'
#
loop_
_entity.id
_entity.type
_entity.pdbx_description
1 polymer ?
#
loop_
_entity_poly.entity_id
_entity_poly.type
_entity_poly.pdbx_seq_one_letter_code
_entity_poly.pdbx_strand_id
1 'polypeptide(L)'
;MRNLLKMQAITPEAPLPSLKARQPTVKQESENIALCDGQSLFQELFFFCTVKNVGDVPGTGCIYVETVVDRDSGIAFAKVYSARNAMNAVDILASRVMPFFERQGATIKEIHTRRTSEYCGLPPAHPFETFLATSHIQHLPMERPGQPYNYLCEQFYRFLQKEFFPLALRKHFQLSLVEMQKDLDVFVEAYNAMQMKR
;
A
#
# COMPACT_ATOMS: atom_id res chain seq x y z
N MET A 1 50.57 -9.66 -14.39
CA MET A 1 50.19 -10.06 -13.03
C MET A 1 48.66 -10.14 -12.99
N ARG A 2 48.14 -11.37 -12.87
CA ARG A 2 46.68 -11.67 -12.91
C ARG A 2 46.19 -11.75 -11.49
N ASN A 3 45.31 -10.83 -11.06
CA ASN A 3 44.58 -10.96 -9.80
C ASN A 3 43.30 -11.72 -10.04
N LEU A 4 43.28 -12.97 -9.60
CA LEU A 4 42.08 -13.82 -9.49
C LEU A 4 41.29 -13.39 -8.24
N LEU A 5 40.17 -12.76 -8.44
CA LEU A 5 39.17 -12.56 -7.39
C LEU A 5 38.54 -13.93 -7.05
N LYS A 6 38.80 -14.42 -5.85
CA LYS A 6 38.14 -15.60 -5.30
C LYS A 6 36.68 -15.29 -5.02
N MET A 7 35.78 -15.89 -5.78
CA MET A 7 34.37 -15.99 -5.43
C MET A 7 34.22 -16.95 -4.25
N GLN A 8 33.88 -16.43 -3.08
CA GLN A 8 33.44 -17.26 -1.96
C GLN A 8 32.02 -17.77 -2.25
N ALA A 9 31.86 -19.08 -2.25
CA ALA A 9 30.57 -19.76 -2.36
C ALA A 9 29.73 -19.42 -1.12
N ILE A 10 28.55 -18.82 -1.35
CA ILE A 10 27.53 -18.60 -0.34
C ILE A 10 26.77 -19.92 -0.20
N THR A 11 26.89 -20.57 0.95
CA THR A 11 26.07 -21.71 1.35
C THR A 11 24.60 -21.32 1.45
N PRO A 12 23.67 -22.16 0.98
CA PRO A 12 22.23 -21.85 1.12
C PRO A 12 21.82 -21.95 2.60
N GLU A 13 21.38 -20.85 3.14
CA GLU A 13 20.79 -20.76 4.47
C GLU A 13 19.39 -21.40 4.51
N ALA A 14 19.03 -21.90 5.68
CA ALA A 14 17.93 -22.77 6.02
C ALA A 14 16.52 -22.33 5.53
N PRO A 15 15.57 -23.27 5.33
CA PRO A 15 14.21 -22.95 4.89
C PRO A 15 13.46 -22.14 5.96
N LEU A 16 12.72 -21.12 5.47
CA LEU A 16 11.83 -20.30 6.26
C LEU A 16 10.88 -21.15 7.11
N PRO A 17 10.61 -20.79 8.38
CA PRO A 17 9.63 -21.48 9.20
C PRO A 17 8.27 -21.41 8.53
N SER A 18 7.68 -22.58 8.29
CA SER A 18 6.33 -22.72 7.74
C SER A 18 5.32 -22.14 8.73
N LEU A 19 4.77 -20.97 8.41
CA LEU A 19 3.59 -20.43 9.08
C LEU A 19 2.41 -21.36 8.75
N LYS A 20 2.12 -22.29 9.63
CA LYS A 20 0.85 -23.03 9.58
C LYS A 20 -0.27 -22.04 9.82
N ALA A 21 -0.97 -21.65 8.75
CA ALA A 21 -2.18 -20.87 8.81
C ALA A 21 -3.24 -21.67 9.61
N ARG A 22 -3.52 -21.21 10.81
CA ARG A 22 -4.71 -21.64 11.55
C ARG A 22 -5.90 -20.94 10.89
N GLN A 23 -6.82 -21.71 10.32
CA GLN A 23 -8.09 -21.15 9.82
C GLN A 23 -8.84 -20.51 11.00
N PRO A 24 -9.24 -19.24 10.93
CA PRO A 24 -10.04 -18.62 11.97
C PRO A 24 -11.45 -19.23 11.98
N THR A 25 -11.91 -19.67 13.13
CA THR A 25 -13.29 -20.10 13.32
C THR A 25 -14.23 -18.89 13.32
N VAL A 26 -15.42 -19.03 12.73
CA VAL A 26 -16.46 -18.00 12.52
C VAL A 26 -16.79 -17.15 13.77
N LYS A 27 -16.44 -17.60 14.98
CA LYS A 27 -16.62 -16.83 16.22
C LYS A 27 -15.58 -15.72 16.45
N GLN A 28 -14.40 -15.76 15.78
CA GLN A 28 -13.37 -14.72 15.94
C GLN A 28 -13.59 -13.51 15.03
N GLU A 29 -14.40 -13.64 13.97
CA GLU A 29 -14.72 -12.51 13.08
C GLU A 29 -15.64 -11.47 13.75
N SER A 30 -16.52 -11.89 14.69
CA SER A 30 -17.47 -10.97 15.33
C SER A 30 -16.85 -10.08 16.43
N GLU A 31 -15.73 -10.48 17.02
CA GLU A 31 -15.05 -9.67 18.05
C GLU A 31 -14.09 -8.61 17.44
N ASN A 32 -13.63 -8.81 16.21
CA ASN A 32 -12.73 -7.88 15.52
C ASN A 32 -13.45 -6.69 14.84
N ILE A 33 -14.78 -6.75 14.72
CA ILE A 33 -15.60 -5.70 14.07
C ILE A 33 -15.55 -4.35 14.83
N ALA A 34 -15.25 -4.39 16.13
CA ALA A 34 -15.19 -3.19 16.97
C ALA A 34 -13.91 -2.34 16.81
N LEU A 35 -12.88 -2.83 16.10
CA LEU A 35 -11.57 -2.18 16.03
C LEU A 35 -11.35 -1.34 14.76
N CYS A 36 -12.17 -1.50 13.71
CA CYS A 36 -12.02 -0.78 12.44
C CYS A 36 -13.13 0.24 12.30
N ASP A 37 -12.92 1.45 12.81
CA ASP A 37 -13.91 2.51 12.72
C ASP A 37 -13.95 3.15 11.32
N GLY A 38 -12.85 3.10 10.57
CA GLY A 38 -12.73 3.59 9.19
C GLY A 38 -13.02 5.08 9.02
N GLN A 39 -13.15 5.81 10.11
CA GLN A 39 -13.66 7.18 10.05
C GLN A 39 -12.68 8.15 9.43
N SER A 40 -11.37 7.97 9.68
CA SER A 40 -10.34 8.90 9.25
C SER A 40 -9.17 8.16 8.62
N LEU A 41 -9.05 8.26 7.30
CA LEU A 41 -8.00 7.61 6.54
C LEU A 41 -6.93 8.60 6.10
N PHE A 42 -5.70 8.13 5.98
CA PHE A 42 -4.59 8.84 5.38
C PHE A 42 -4.21 8.16 4.08
N GLN A 43 -4.03 8.94 3.02
CA GLN A 43 -3.63 8.42 1.71
C GLN A 43 -2.42 9.17 1.18
N GLU A 44 -1.44 8.43 0.66
CA GLU A 44 -0.22 9.01 0.10
C GLU A 44 0.42 8.13 -0.97
N LEU A 45 0.90 8.78 -2.03
CA LEU A 45 1.64 8.17 -3.13
C LEU A 45 3.15 8.37 -2.92
N PHE A 46 3.89 7.27 -2.97
CA PHE A 46 5.35 7.26 -2.87
C PHE A 46 5.98 6.82 -4.19
N PHE A 47 7.06 7.48 -4.59
CA PHE A 47 7.94 6.96 -5.60
C PHE A 47 8.78 5.82 -5.01
N PHE A 48 8.76 4.66 -5.67
CA PHE A 48 9.52 3.52 -5.21
C PHE A 48 10.87 3.39 -5.93
N CYS A 49 10.86 3.21 -7.24
CA CYS A 49 12.08 3.06 -8.02
C CYS A 49 11.85 3.32 -9.51
N THR A 50 12.96 3.44 -10.24
CA THR A 50 13.00 3.40 -11.69
C THR A 50 13.53 2.04 -12.12
N VAL A 51 12.84 1.39 -13.05
CA VAL A 51 13.21 0.07 -13.60
C VAL A 51 13.29 0.11 -15.10
N LYS A 52 14.13 -0.74 -15.67
CA LYS A 52 14.16 -1.01 -17.11
C LYS A 52 13.09 -2.04 -17.43
N ASN A 53 12.32 -1.79 -18.49
CA ASN A 53 11.27 -2.68 -18.99
C ASN A 53 10.23 -3.02 -17.92
N VAL A 54 9.32 -2.09 -17.65
CA VAL A 54 8.17 -2.34 -16.79
C VAL A 54 7.10 -3.09 -17.58
N GLY A 55 6.88 -4.37 -17.27
CA GLY A 55 5.99 -5.24 -18.03
C GLY A 55 6.50 -5.45 -19.46
N ASP A 56 5.58 -5.50 -20.42
CA ASP A 56 5.90 -5.71 -21.85
C ASP A 56 6.33 -4.43 -22.59
N VAL A 57 6.45 -3.30 -21.89
CA VAL A 57 6.83 -2.01 -22.48
C VAL A 57 8.35 -1.85 -22.40
N PRO A 58 9.07 -1.83 -23.54
CA PRO A 58 10.50 -1.54 -23.55
C PRO A 58 10.78 -0.12 -23.11
N GLY A 59 11.80 0.08 -22.27
CA GLY A 59 12.25 1.41 -21.84
C GLY A 59 12.47 1.50 -20.33
N THR A 60 12.55 2.72 -19.84
CA THR A 60 12.70 3.00 -18.41
C THR A 60 11.35 3.49 -17.86
N GLY A 61 10.82 2.78 -16.89
CA GLY A 61 9.58 3.15 -16.20
C GLY A 61 9.79 3.43 -14.73
N CYS A 62 8.84 4.16 -14.14
CA CYS A 62 8.79 4.41 -12.71
C CYS A 62 7.76 3.50 -12.05
N ILE A 63 8.05 3.07 -10.83
CA ILE A 63 7.07 2.39 -9.98
C ILE A 63 6.74 3.30 -8.81
N TYR A 64 5.45 3.41 -8.56
CA TYR A 64 4.87 4.15 -7.45
C TYR A 64 4.10 3.20 -6.56
N VAL A 65 3.99 3.55 -5.30
CA VAL A 65 3.19 2.81 -4.30
C VAL A 65 2.19 3.78 -3.69
N GLU A 66 0.93 3.54 -3.96
CA GLU A 66 -0.16 4.21 -3.27
C GLU A 66 -0.44 3.48 -1.98
N THR A 67 -0.54 4.20 -0.88
CA THR A 67 -0.83 3.65 0.45
C THR A 67 -2.03 4.35 1.06
N VAL A 68 -2.85 3.58 1.77
CA VAL A 68 -3.92 4.11 2.60
C VAL A 68 -3.80 3.48 3.98
N VAL A 69 -3.91 4.26 5.04
CA VAL A 69 -3.82 3.78 6.44
C VAL A 69 -4.97 4.36 7.24
N ASP A 70 -5.68 3.51 7.95
CA ASP A 70 -6.69 3.94 8.93
C ASP A 70 -6.01 4.46 10.20
N ARG A 71 -6.44 5.65 10.64
CA ARG A 71 -5.83 6.36 11.76
C ARG A 71 -5.90 5.58 13.07
N ASP A 72 -7.04 4.98 13.32
CA ASP A 72 -7.36 4.45 14.65
C ASP A 72 -6.92 2.98 14.79
N SER A 73 -7.13 2.17 13.76
CA SER A 73 -6.73 0.75 13.77
C SER A 73 -5.32 0.49 13.26
N GLY A 74 -4.73 1.42 12.49
CA GLY A 74 -3.46 1.19 11.79
C GLY A 74 -3.55 0.18 10.64
N ILE A 75 -4.76 -0.24 10.25
CA ILE A 75 -4.98 -1.09 9.08
C ILE A 75 -4.53 -0.34 7.84
N ALA A 76 -3.77 -1.03 7.00
CA ALA A 76 -3.14 -0.43 5.84
C ALA A 76 -3.51 -1.15 4.54
N PHE A 77 -3.46 -0.39 3.46
CA PHE A 77 -3.61 -0.86 2.09
C PHE A 77 -2.46 -0.33 1.25
N ALA A 78 -2.03 -1.11 0.28
CA ALA A 78 -1.01 -0.68 -0.66
C ALA A 78 -1.30 -1.21 -2.06
N LYS A 79 -1.01 -0.39 -3.08
CA LYS A 79 -1.11 -0.79 -4.47
C LYS A 79 0.02 -0.18 -5.30
N VAL A 80 0.61 -0.99 -6.20
CA VAL A 80 1.71 -0.56 -7.06
C VAL A 80 1.18 -0.10 -8.41
N TYR A 81 1.80 0.96 -8.97
CA TYR A 81 1.42 1.57 -10.24
C TYR A 81 2.66 1.96 -11.05
N SER A 82 2.51 1.97 -12.39
CA SER A 82 3.54 2.45 -13.31
C SER A 82 3.45 3.95 -13.60
N ALA A 83 2.42 4.62 -13.11
CA ALA A 83 2.16 6.03 -13.34
C ALA A 83 1.67 6.72 -12.07
N ARG A 84 1.81 8.04 -12.05
CA ARG A 84 1.31 8.93 -11.00
C ARG A 84 0.15 9.74 -11.56
N ASN A 85 -1.06 9.50 -11.08
CA ASN A 85 -2.25 10.21 -11.52
C ASN A 85 -3.43 10.05 -10.54
N ALA A 86 -4.46 10.90 -10.69
CA ALA A 86 -5.65 10.89 -9.84
C ALA A 86 -6.50 9.60 -9.95
N MET A 87 -6.47 8.92 -11.09
CA MET A 87 -7.21 7.67 -11.27
C MET A 87 -6.65 6.54 -10.42
N ASN A 88 -5.33 6.51 -10.20
CA ASN A 88 -4.70 5.53 -9.32
C ASN A 88 -5.09 5.77 -7.86
N ALA A 89 -5.19 7.04 -7.45
CA ALA A 89 -5.67 7.40 -6.12
C ALA A 89 -7.13 6.97 -5.89
N VAL A 90 -7.99 7.09 -6.90
CA VAL A 90 -9.36 6.56 -6.87
C VAL A 90 -9.38 5.04 -6.86
N ASP A 91 -8.55 4.40 -7.69
CA ASP A 91 -8.57 2.94 -7.88
C ASP A 91 -8.28 2.18 -6.59
N ILE A 92 -7.30 2.58 -5.79
CA ILE A 92 -7.03 1.91 -4.50
C ILE A 92 -8.22 2.02 -3.54
N LEU A 93 -8.88 3.19 -3.50
CA LEU A 93 -10.06 3.39 -2.66
C LEU A 93 -11.22 2.50 -3.12
N ALA A 94 -11.55 2.55 -4.40
CA ALA A 94 -12.68 1.82 -4.96
C ALA A 94 -12.47 0.30 -4.97
N SER A 95 -11.24 -0.16 -5.27
CA SER A 95 -10.97 -1.59 -5.45
C SER A 95 -10.60 -2.34 -4.16
N ARG A 96 -10.13 -1.64 -3.12
CA ARG A 96 -9.58 -2.26 -1.91
C ARG A 96 -10.15 -1.71 -0.62
N VAL A 97 -10.08 -0.40 -0.45
CA VAL A 97 -10.37 0.26 0.83
C VAL A 97 -11.87 0.23 1.12
N MET A 98 -12.68 0.79 0.22
CA MET A 98 -14.13 0.83 0.42
C MET A 98 -14.74 -0.57 0.59
N PRO A 99 -14.44 -1.57 -0.26
CA PRO A 99 -14.98 -2.91 -0.07
C PRO A 99 -14.56 -3.57 1.24
N PHE A 100 -13.40 -3.21 1.79
CA PHE A 100 -12.98 -3.70 3.10
C PHE A 100 -13.86 -3.12 4.21
N PHE A 101 -14.00 -1.80 4.29
CA PHE A 101 -14.80 -1.16 5.34
C PHE A 101 -16.29 -1.47 5.22
N GLU A 102 -16.82 -1.56 3.99
CA GLU A 102 -18.21 -1.98 3.75
C GLU A 102 -18.50 -3.38 4.33
N ARG A 103 -17.60 -4.35 4.12
CA ARG A 103 -17.73 -5.70 4.73
C ARG A 103 -17.68 -5.67 6.24
N GLN A 104 -17.04 -4.67 6.85
CA GLN A 104 -16.99 -4.49 8.31
C GLN A 104 -18.17 -3.66 8.83
N GLY A 105 -19.08 -3.21 7.96
CA GLY A 105 -20.18 -2.32 8.34
C GLY A 105 -19.74 -0.91 8.75
N ALA A 106 -18.50 -0.54 8.43
CA ALA A 106 -17.91 0.75 8.75
C ALA A 106 -18.02 1.74 7.57
N THR A 107 -18.11 3.03 7.88
CA THR A 107 -18.24 4.09 6.88
C THR A 107 -17.04 5.03 6.95
N ILE A 108 -16.39 5.25 5.81
CA ILE A 108 -15.31 6.23 5.67
C ILE A 108 -15.92 7.63 5.70
N LYS A 109 -15.46 8.48 6.62
CA LYS A 109 -15.97 9.86 6.75
C LYS A 109 -15.04 10.88 6.10
N GLU A 110 -13.73 10.70 6.29
CA GLU A 110 -12.75 11.67 5.83
C GLU A 110 -11.47 11.00 5.34
N ILE A 111 -10.83 11.62 4.36
CA ILE A 111 -9.53 11.21 3.82
C ILE A 111 -8.59 12.40 3.85
N HIS A 112 -7.45 12.19 4.48
CA HIS A 112 -6.34 13.14 4.55
C HIS A 112 -5.30 12.81 3.48
N THR A 113 -4.90 13.79 2.69
CA THR A 113 -3.88 13.63 1.64
C THR A 113 -2.89 14.78 1.65
N ARG A 114 -1.77 14.64 0.94
CA ARG A 114 -0.98 15.81 0.58
C ARG A 114 -1.70 16.64 -0.49
N ARG A 115 -1.42 17.93 -0.52
CA ARG A 115 -1.90 18.83 -1.57
C ARG A 115 -1.04 18.69 -2.82
N THR A 116 -1.22 17.62 -3.55
CA THR A 116 -0.53 17.32 -4.82
C THR A 116 -1.54 17.09 -5.93
N SER A 117 -1.09 17.09 -7.18
CA SER A 117 -1.96 17.01 -8.37
C SER A 117 -2.73 15.69 -8.49
N GLU A 118 -2.35 14.64 -7.76
CA GLU A 118 -3.08 13.37 -7.72
C GLU A 118 -4.36 13.47 -6.91
N TYR A 119 -4.36 14.34 -5.90
CA TYR A 119 -5.46 14.43 -4.94
C TYR A 119 -6.24 15.74 -5.07
N CYS A 120 -5.58 16.82 -5.51
CA CYS A 120 -6.17 18.14 -5.54
C CYS A 120 -6.19 18.74 -6.94
N GLY A 121 -7.35 19.23 -7.34
CA GLY A 121 -7.57 19.92 -8.61
C GLY A 121 -8.88 20.71 -8.59
N LEU A 122 -9.22 21.32 -9.72
CA LEU A 122 -10.45 22.10 -9.83
C LEU A 122 -11.65 21.18 -10.07
N PRO A 123 -12.64 21.15 -9.18
CA PRO A 123 -13.92 20.50 -9.45
C PRO A 123 -14.66 21.17 -10.62
N PRO A 124 -15.48 20.44 -11.41
CA PRO A 124 -15.78 19.01 -11.31
C PRO A 124 -14.81 18.11 -12.10
N ALA A 125 -13.74 18.66 -12.63
CA ALA A 125 -12.86 17.95 -13.57
C ALA A 125 -11.83 17.02 -12.89
N HIS A 126 -11.61 17.13 -11.57
CA HIS A 126 -10.61 16.32 -10.89
C HIS A 126 -11.21 14.98 -10.44
N PRO A 127 -10.73 13.82 -10.97
CA PRO A 127 -11.34 12.51 -10.71
C PRO A 127 -11.41 12.15 -9.22
N PHE A 128 -10.35 12.41 -8.45
CA PHE A 128 -10.31 12.09 -7.03
C PHE A 128 -11.33 12.90 -6.21
N GLU A 129 -11.38 14.22 -6.42
CA GLU A 129 -12.35 15.10 -5.77
C GLU A 129 -13.79 14.71 -6.10
N THR A 130 -14.06 14.42 -7.39
CA THR A 130 -15.38 13.98 -7.84
C THR A 130 -15.77 12.65 -7.21
N PHE A 131 -14.83 11.69 -7.13
CA PHE A 131 -15.06 10.39 -6.51
C PHE A 131 -15.41 10.53 -5.02
N LEU A 132 -14.65 11.31 -4.26
CA LEU A 132 -14.90 11.52 -2.84
C LEU A 132 -16.24 12.22 -2.59
N ALA A 133 -16.55 13.26 -3.39
CA ALA A 133 -17.82 13.97 -3.30
C ALA A 133 -19.02 13.04 -3.57
N THR A 134 -18.93 12.19 -4.59
CA THR A 134 -19.96 11.20 -4.94
C THR A 134 -20.11 10.14 -3.86
N SER A 135 -19.01 9.75 -3.21
CA SER A 135 -18.99 8.77 -2.12
C SER A 135 -19.34 9.38 -0.75
N HIS A 136 -19.66 10.68 -0.69
CA HIS A 136 -19.91 11.42 0.56
C HIS A 136 -18.77 11.38 1.56
N ILE A 137 -17.55 11.34 1.08
CA ILE A 137 -16.32 11.32 1.88
C ILE A 137 -15.71 12.73 1.88
N GLN A 138 -15.43 13.28 3.05
CA GLN A 138 -14.79 14.57 3.17
C GLN A 138 -13.30 14.49 2.79
N HIS A 139 -12.85 15.35 1.86
CA HIS A 139 -11.44 15.49 1.54
C HIS A 139 -10.79 16.55 2.42
N LEU A 140 -9.69 16.19 3.07
CA LEU A 140 -8.91 17.07 3.96
C LEU A 140 -7.44 17.14 3.46
N PRO A 141 -7.15 17.98 2.46
CA PRO A 141 -5.80 18.15 1.97
C PRO A 141 -4.94 18.92 2.99
N MET A 142 -3.81 18.35 3.36
CA MET A 142 -2.88 18.92 4.33
C MET A 142 -2.01 19.98 3.67
N GLU A 143 -1.91 21.17 4.29
CA GLU A 143 -1.24 22.31 3.70
C GLU A 143 0.28 22.34 3.93
N ARG A 144 0.80 21.62 4.93
CA ARG A 144 2.22 21.69 5.31
C ARG A 144 2.89 20.34 5.37
N PRO A 145 4.09 20.17 4.75
CA PRO A 145 4.95 19.03 5.01
C PRO A 145 5.33 19.01 6.50
N GLY A 146 5.28 17.82 7.10
CA GLY A 146 5.73 17.64 8.49
C GLY A 146 4.65 17.77 9.58
N GLN A 147 3.39 17.90 9.22
CA GLN A 147 2.32 17.69 10.21
C GLN A 147 2.23 16.19 10.57
N PRO A 148 1.90 15.85 11.84
CA PRO A 148 1.93 14.46 12.33
C PRO A 148 1.03 13.49 11.58
N TYR A 149 0.16 13.99 10.71
CA TYR A 149 -0.84 13.20 10.00
C TYR A 149 -0.28 12.33 8.84
N ASN A 150 0.81 12.76 8.18
CA ASN A 150 1.46 11.95 7.13
C ASN A 150 2.31 10.80 7.70
N TYR A 151 2.55 10.83 9.00
CA TYR A 151 3.41 9.90 9.67
C TYR A 151 2.99 8.43 9.50
N LEU A 152 1.69 8.14 9.48
CA LEU A 152 1.19 6.78 9.35
C LEU A 152 1.50 6.16 7.98
N CYS A 153 1.21 6.88 6.88
CA CYS A 153 1.56 6.42 5.54
C CYS A 153 3.08 6.32 5.36
N GLU A 154 3.84 7.30 5.88
CA GLU A 154 5.31 7.27 5.83
C GLU A 154 5.89 6.09 6.64
N GLN A 155 5.38 5.82 7.83
CA GLN A 155 5.80 4.67 8.63
C GLN A 155 5.51 3.35 7.93
N PHE A 156 4.30 3.21 7.40
CA PHE A 156 3.92 2.03 6.66
C PHE A 156 4.77 1.85 5.40
N TYR A 157 5.01 2.93 4.63
CA TYR A 157 5.87 2.87 3.47
C TYR A 157 7.32 2.52 3.82
N ARG A 158 7.89 3.08 4.90
CA ARG A 158 9.22 2.68 5.41
C ARG A 158 9.27 1.21 5.82
N PHE A 159 8.19 0.70 6.39
CA PHE A 159 8.08 -0.73 6.69
C PHE A 159 8.10 -1.58 5.41
N LEU A 160 7.36 -1.17 4.36
CA LEU A 160 7.42 -1.82 3.05
C LEU A 160 8.83 -1.76 2.44
N GLN A 161 9.52 -0.63 2.54
CA GLN A 161 10.87 -0.46 2.04
C GLN A 161 11.88 -1.39 2.73
N LYS A 162 11.68 -1.64 4.01
CA LYS A 162 12.61 -2.46 4.80
C LYS A 162 12.31 -3.96 4.66
N GLU A 163 11.06 -4.36 4.73
CA GLU A 163 10.68 -5.75 4.89
C GLU A 163 10.15 -6.41 3.60
N PHE A 164 9.48 -5.66 2.73
CA PHE A 164 8.85 -6.21 1.53
C PHE A 164 9.70 -6.05 0.27
N PHE A 165 10.06 -4.82 -0.10
CA PHE A 165 10.66 -4.55 -1.40
C PHE A 165 12.01 -5.23 -1.64
N PRO A 166 12.92 -5.39 -0.67
CA PRO A 166 14.17 -6.12 -0.89
C PRO A 166 13.96 -7.59 -1.27
N LEU A 167 12.91 -8.20 -0.73
CA LEU A 167 12.54 -9.58 -1.04
C LEU A 167 11.85 -9.68 -2.41
N ALA A 168 10.90 -8.80 -2.68
CA ALA A 168 10.17 -8.75 -3.95
C ALA A 168 11.11 -8.52 -5.14
N LEU A 169 12.06 -7.60 -5.03
CA LEU A 169 13.04 -7.31 -6.09
C LEU A 169 14.02 -8.47 -6.34
N ARG A 170 14.34 -9.27 -5.32
CA ARG A 170 15.17 -10.47 -5.50
C ARG A 170 14.42 -11.60 -6.18
N LYS A 171 13.12 -11.73 -5.91
CA LYS A 171 12.27 -12.80 -6.44
C LYS A 171 11.96 -12.60 -7.93
N HIS A 172 11.76 -11.35 -8.35
CA HIS A 172 11.34 -11.02 -9.70
C HIS A 172 12.49 -10.46 -10.52
N PHE A 173 13.13 -11.31 -11.31
CA PHE A 173 14.21 -10.90 -12.23
C PHE A 173 13.69 -10.01 -13.38
N GLN A 174 12.44 -10.21 -13.81
CA GLN A 174 11.68 -9.30 -14.65
C GLN A 174 10.49 -8.79 -13.84
N LEU A 175 10.40 -7.46 -13.66
CA LEU A 175 9.41 -6.85 -12.79
C LEU A 175 8.03 -6.87 -13.44
N SER A 176 7.23 -7.86 -13.10
CA SER A 176 5.79 -7.87 -13.36
C SER A 176 5.07 -7.15 -12.23
N LEU A 177 4.42 -6.01 -12.53
CA LEU A 177 3.61 -5.29 -11.53
C LEU A 177 2.48 -6.15 -10.97
N VAL A 178 1.93 -7.05 -11.79
CA VAL A 178 0.85 -7.97 -11.37
C VAL A 178 1.35 -8.96 -10.32
N GLU A 179 2.54 -9.53 -10.53
CA GLU A 179 3.14 -10.48 -9.58
C GLU A 179 3.59 -9.76 -8.30
N MET A 180 4.22 -8.59 -8.46
CA MET A 180 4.58 -7.75 -7.31
C MET A 180 3.35 -7.38 -6.48
N GLN A 181 2.22 -7.05 -7.12
CA GLN A 181 0.98 -6.74 -6.42
C GLN A 181 0.44 -7.95 -5.65
N LYS A 182 0.47 -9.14 -6.23
CA LYS A 182 0.04 -10.36 -5.52
C LYS A 182 0.88 -10.62 -4.27
N ASP A 183 2.20 -10.49 -4.38
CA ASP A 183 3.08 -10.64 -3.22
C ASP A 183 2.84 -9.53 -2.17
N LEU A 184 2.61 -8.30 -2.62
CA LEU A 184 2.27 -7.18 -1.75
C LEU A 184 0.95 -7.39 -1.01
N ASP A 185 -0.05 -7.94 -1.67
CA ASP A 185 -1.35 -8.25 -1.08
C ASP A 185 -1.19 -9.23 0.10
N VAL A 186 -0.48 -10.32 -0.10
CA VAL A 186 -0.19 -11.30 0.96
C VAL A 186 0.59 -10.66 2.12
N PHE A 187 1.54 -9.78 1.81
CA PHE A 187 2.32 -9.09 2.82
C PHE A 187 1.46 -8.12 3.65
N VAL A 188 0.60 -7.35 2.99
CA VAL A 188 -0.32 -6.39 3.64
C VAL A 188 -1.35 -7.12 4.49
N GLU A 189 -1.89 -8.25 4.04
CA GLU A 189 -2.78 -9.10 4.86
C GLU A 189 -2.09 -9.56 6.14
N ALA A 190 -0.85 -10.03 6.06
CA ALA A 190 -0.07 -10.42 7.23
C ALA A 190 0.21 -9.23 8.17
N TYR A 191 0.52 -8.05 7.63
CA TYR A 191 0.68 -6.82 8.39
C TYR A 191 -0.62 -6.46 9.14
N ASN A 192 -1.75 -6.44 8.45
CA ASN A 192 -3.05 -6.10 9.04
C ASN A 192 -3.47 -7.10 10.12
N ALA A 193 -3.20 -8.39 9.93
CA ALA A 193 -3.44 -9.40 10.96
C ALA A 193 -2.62 -9.17 12.25
N MET A 194 -1.48 -8.47 12.17
CA MET A 194 -0.71 -8.08 13.35
C MET A 194 -1.31 -6.84 14.04
N GLN A 195 -1.86 -5.89 13.27
CA GLN A 195 -2.52 -4.70 13.83
C GLN A 195 -3.78 -5.08 14.61
N MET A 196 -4.60 -5.99 14.08
CA MET A 196 -5.84 -6.46 14.71
C MET A 196 -5.64 -7.23 16.03
N LYS A 197 -4.40 -7.59 16.37
CA LYS A 197 -4.08 -8.31 17.62
C LYS A 197 -3.58 -7.39 18.74
N ARG A 198 -3.45 -6.11 18.46
CA ARG A 198 -3.01 -5.10 19.44
C ARG A 198 -4.17 -4.47 20.17
#